data_7bc2fcf8c0b7d00e1976f4775169ab2d
#
_entry.id   7bc2fcf8c0b7d00e1976f4775169ab2d
#
_cell.length_a   1.000
_cell.length_b   1.000
_cell.length_c   1.000
_cell.angle_alpha   90.00
_cell.angle_beta   90.00
_cell.angle_gamma   90.00
#
_symmetry.space_group_name_H-M   'P 1'
#
loop_
_entity.id
_entity.type
_entity.pdbx_description
1 polymer ?
#
loop_
_entity_poly.entity_id
_entity_poly.type
_entity_poly.pdbx_seq_one_letter_code
_entity_poly.pdbx_strand_id
1 'polypeptide(L)'
;MKNVIFISPNFPTNYWQFCRELKNNGMNVLGIGDAPYNGLTDELKNSLNEYYKVSSLENYDEVYRAVAFFIHKHGRIDWLESNNEYWLERDAKLRTDFHITSGFQTEDIPRIKYKSRMKEFYQAVGIPTARWHLVDNKKGCLAFIKEVGWPVVVKPDNGVGVSIG
;
A
#
# COMPACT_ATOMS: atom_id res chain seq x y z
N MET A 1 23.94 6.71 -4.45
CA MET A 1 22.97 5.66 -4.81
C MET A 1 21.73 5.89 -3.94
N LYS A 2 20.52 5.82 -4.49
CA LYS A 2 19.28 6.00 -3.71
C LYS A 2 18.90 4.69 -3.02
N ASN A 3 18.47 4.79 -1.77
CA ASN A 3 18.01 3.64 -0.98
C ASN A 3 16.48 3.49 -1.10
N VAL A 4 16.04 2.31 -1.51
CA VAL A 4 14.62 1.97 -1.66
C VAL A 4 14.30 0.77 -0.78
N ILE A 5 13.32 0.92 0.09
CA ILE A 5 12.74 -0.21 0.84
C ILE A 5 11.54 -0.74 0.09
N PHE A 6 11.54 -2.05 -0.17
CA PHE A 6 10.40 -2.76 -0.75
C PHE A 6 9.80 -3.72 0.28
N ILE A 7 8.53 -3.43 0.67
CA ILE A 7 7.79 -4.25 1.64
C ILE A 7 7.09 -5.40 0.92
N SER A 8 7.14 -6.61 1.50
CA SER A 8 6.53 -7.82 0.93
C SER A 8 7.02 -8.16 -0.50
N PRO A 9 8.34 -8.21 -0.75
CA PRO A 9 8.84 -8.43 -2.12
C PRO A 9 8.58 -9.85 -2.65
N ASN A 10 8.20 -10.78 -1.78
CA ASN A 10 7.92 -12.18 -2.10
C ASN A 10 6.47 -12.46 -2.47
N PHE A 11 5.55 -11.51 -2.24
CA PHE A 11 4.13 -11.69 -2.55
C PHE A 11 3.46 -10.38 -3.01
N PRO A 12 2.76 -10.37 -4.14
CA PRO A 12 2.64 -11.44 -5.17
C PRO A 12 3.97 -11.96 -5.72
N THR A 13 3.99 -13.21 -6.20
CA THR A 13 5.20 -13.93 -6.58
C THR A 13 6.00 -13.31 -7.73
N ASN A 14 5.41 -12.37 -8.46
CA ASN A 14 6.05 -11.63 -9.57
C ASN A 14 6.65 -10.28 -9.13
N TYR A 15 6.56 -9.90 -7.85
CA TYR A 15 7.03 -8.59 -7.36
C TYR A 15 8.56 -8.43 -7.37
N TRP A 16 9.31 -9.53 -7.46
CA TRP A 16 10.75 -9.47 -7.71
C TRP A 16 11.10 -8.69 -8.98
N GLN A 17 10.18 -8.59 -9.96
CA GLN A 17 10.39 -7.80 -11.18
C GLN A 17 10.52 -6.30 -10.87
N PHE A 18 9.73 -5.76 -9.95
CA PHE A 18 9.90 -4.37 -9.49
C PHE A 18 11.26 -4.17 -8.83
N CYS A 19 11.64 -5.09 -7.93
CA CYS A 19 12.94 -5.04 -7.26
C CYS A 19 14.09 -5.09 -8.28
N ARG A 20 14.00 -5.97 -9.28
CA ARG A 20 14.98 -6.08 -10.35
C ARG A 20 15.13 -4.78 -11.14
N GLU A 21 14.01 -4.18 -11.56
CA GLU A 21 14.07 -2.95 -12.34
C GLU A 21 14.57 -1.76 -11.51
N LEU A 22 14.22 -1.68 -10.23
CA LEU A 22 14.82 -0.70 -9.33
C LEU A 22 16.34 -0.87 -9.24
N LYS A 23 16.81 -2.12 -9.09
CA LYS A 23 18.25 -2.43 -9.03
C LYS A 23 18.95 -2.12 -10.35
N ASN A 24 18.35 -2.48 -11.50
CA ASN A 24 18.87 -2.16 -12.84
C ASN A 24 18.99 -0.65 -13.08
N ASN A 25 18.14 0.14 -12.44
CA ASN A 25 18.22 1.60 -12.45
C ASN A 25 19.19 2.18 -11.40
N GLY A 26 20.07 1.35 -10.84
CA GLY A 26 21.15 1.78 -9.94
C GLY A 26 20.71 2.11 -8.52
N MET A 27 19.56 1.60 -8.08
CA MET A 27 19.08 1.77 -6.71
C MET A 27 19.60 0.68 -5.78
N ASN A 28 19.78 1.01 -4.51
CA ASN A 28 20.03 0.05 -3.44
C ASN A 28 18.68 -0.46 -2.95
N VAL A 29 18.32 -1.70 -3.32
CA VAL A 29 16.99 -2.29 -3.05
C VAL A 29 17.04 -3.15 -1.79
N LEU A 30 16.32 -2.72 -0.77
CA LEU A 30 16.29 -3.30 0.58
C LEU A 30 14.91 -3.93 0.82
N GLY A 31 14.84 -5.26 0.87
CA GLY A 31 13.57 -5.98 1.07
C GLY A 31 13.23 -6.17 2.54
N ILE A 32 11.97 -5.97 2.92
CA ILE A 32 11.42 -6.40 4.21
C ILE A 32 10.28 -7.37 3.95
N GLY A 33 10.36 -8.57 4.54
CA GLY A 33 9.32 -9.58 4.38
C GLY A 33 9.30 -10.57 5.54
N ASP A 34 8.29 -11.41 5.58
CA ASP A 34 8.11 -12.45 6.62
C ASP A 34 8.48 -13.86 6.15
N ALA A 35 8.73 -14.05 4.87
CA ALA A 35 9.25 -15.31 4.35
C ALA A 35 10.70 -15.56 4.79
N PRO A 36 11.07 -16.81 5.13
CA PRO A 36 12.46 -17.15 5.40
C PRO A 36 13.33 -16.96 4.15
N TYR A 37 14.54 -16.41 4.32
CA TYR A 37 15.44 -16.11 3.19
C TYR A 37 15.69 -17.31 2.28
N ASN A 38 15.86 -18.51 2.85
CA ASN A 38 16.07 -19.73 2.08
C ASN A 38 14.84 -20.15 1.25
N GLY A 39 13.65 -19.66 1.59
CA GLY A 39 12.42 -19.90 0.84
C GLY A 39 12.14 -18.86 -0.26
N LEU A 40 12.96 -17.82 -0.37
CA LEU A 40 12.85 -16.85 -1.45
C LEU A 40 13.36 -17.46 -2.76
N THR A 41 12.75 -17.07 -3.88
CA THR A 41 13.24 -17.47 -5.20
C THR A 41 14.60 -16.85 -5.51
N ASP A 42 15.37 -17.46 -6.39
CA ASP A 42 16.69 -16.93 -6.74
C ASP A 42 16.58 -15.61 -7.51
N GLU A 43 15.51 -15.43 -8.30
CA GLU A 43 15.21 -14.17 -8.97
C GLU A 43 15.03 -13.04 -7.94
N LEU A 44 14.29 -13.28 -6.86
CA LEU A 44 14.09 -12.28 -5.81
C LEU A 44 15.38 -12.00 -5.06
N LYS A 45 16.12 -13.04 -4.64
CA LYS A 45 17.42 -12.87 -3.97
C LYS A 45 18.38 -12.02 -4.81
N ASN A 46 18.46 -12.29 -6.11
CA ASN A 46 19.30 -11.55 -7.05
C ASN A 46 18.83 -10.12 -7.29
N SER A 47 17.54 -9.84 -7.07
CA SER A 47 16.92 -8.52 -7.27
C SER A 47 17.04 -7.60 -6.05
N LEU A 48 17.44 -8.13 -4.90
CA LEU A 48 17.67 -7.38 -3.66
C LEU A 48 19.16 -7.13 -3.43
N ASN A 49 19.49 -6.06 -2.73
CA ASN A 49 20.82 -5.83 -2.17
C ASN A 49 20.91 -6.38 -0.75
N GLU A 50 19.81 -6.32 -0.01
CA GLU A 50 19.70 -6.87 1.32
C GLU A 50 18.24 -7.25 1.61
N TYR A 51 18.04 -8.23 2.50
CA TYR A 51 16.72 -8.66 2.95
C TYR A 51 16.67 -8.75 4.48
N TYR A 52 15.67 -8.10 5.07
CA TYR A 52 15.39 -8.18 6.50
C TYR A 52 14.12 -9.01 6.72
N LYS A 53 14.27 -10.11 7.47
CA LYS A 53 13.13 -10.95 7.83
C LYS A 53 12.49 -10.47 9.12
N VAL A 54 11.19 -10.20 9.08
CA VAL A 54 10.33 -10.01 10.26
C VAL A 54 9.55 -11.30 10.57
N SER A 55 8.96 -11.41 11.75
CA SER A 55 8.11 -12.58 12.08
C SER A 55 6.77 -12.49 11.38
N SER A 56 6.23 -11.27 11.25
CA SER A 56 4.99 -10.97 10.55
C SER A 56 5.01 -9.53 10.04
N LEU A 57 4.64 -9.34 8.78
CA LEU A 57 4.41 -8.00 8.22
C LEU A 57 3.20 -7.30 8.85
N GLU A 58 2.31 -8.03 9.53
CA GLU A 58 1.21 -7.47 10.32
C GLU A 58 1.69 -6.79 11.61
N ASN A 59 2.86 -7.14 12.12
CA ASN A 59 3.44 -6.52 13.27
C ASN A 59 4.17 -5.23 12.89
N TYR A 60 3.48 -4.09 13.08
CA TYR A 60 4.02 -2.77 12.73
C TYR A 60 5.38 -2.48 13.40
N ASP A 61 5.53 -2.81 14.68
CA ASP A 61 6.77 -2.53 15.44
C ASP A 61 7.97 -3.29 14.88
N GLU A 62 7.78 -4.53 14.41
CA GLU A 62 8.86 -5.26 13.76
C GLU A 62 9.28 -4.65 12.44
N VAL A 63 8.30 -4.25 11.60
CA VAL A 63 8.59 -3.58 10.33
C VAL A 63 9.24 -2.21 10.58
N TYR A 64 8.76 -1.45 11.57
CA TYR A 64 9.37 -0.18 11.99
C TYR A 64 10.85 -0.36 12.36
N ARG A 65 11.16 -1.37 13.18
CA ARG A 65 12.55 -1.67 13.56
C ARG A 65 13.41 -2.11 12.37
N ALA A 66 12.84 -2.84 11.41
CA ALA A 66 13.53 -3.20 10.18
C ALA A 66 13.87 -1.96 9.33
N VAL A 67 12.96 -1.01 9.21
CA VAL A 67 13.21 0.28 8.55
C VAL A 67 14.31 1.06 9.29
N ALA A 68 14.23 1.15 10.63
CA ALA A 68 15.24 1.82 11.45
C ALA A 68 16.62 1.16 11.28
N PHE A 69 16.70 -0.16 11.22
CA PHE A 69 17.93 -0.91 10.93
C PHE A 69 18.53 -0.52 9.59
N PHE A 70 17.71 -0.46 8.54
CA PHE A 70 18.21 -0.06 7.22
C PHE A 70 18.66 1.39 7.17
N ILE A 71 17.97 2.30 7.88
CA ILE A 71 18.42 3.69 8.01
C ILE A 71 19.77 3.76 8.72
N HIS A 72 19.94 3.01 9.82
CA HIS A 72 21.22 2.96 10.54
C HIS A 72 22.36 2.47 9.66
N LYS A 73 22.11 1.44 8.85
CA LYS A 73 23.14 0.77 8.05
C LYS A 73 23.46 1.49 6.72
N HIS A 74 22.43 2.01 6.04
CA HIS A 74 22.52 2.55 4.69
C HIS A 74 22.31 4.06 4.60
N GLY A 75 21.96 4.69 5.72
CA GLY A 75 21.60 6.10 5.77
C GLY A 75 20.15 6.35 5.32
N ARG A 76 19.88 7.56 4.85
CA ARG A 76 18.54 8.00 4.46
C ARG A 76 17.90 7.05 3.46
N ILE A 77 16.62 6.75 3.69
CA ILE A 77 15.77 6.05 2.72
C ILE A 77 15.09 7.08 1.83
N ASP A 78 15.23 6.90 0.53
CA ASP A 78 14.67 7.80 -0.48
C ASP A 78 13.26 7.41 -0.90
N TRP A 79 12.91 6.11 -0.80
CA TRP A 79 11.60 5.57 -1.16
C TRP A 79 11.27 4.34 -0.34
N LEU A 80 10.00 4.20 0.05
CA LEU A 80 9.46 3.01 0.71
C LEU A 80 8.12 2.67 0.07
N GLU A 81 7.93 1.43 -0.40
CA GLU A 81 6.74 1.02 -1.12
C GLU A 81 6.54 -0.50 -1.06
N SER A 82 5.29 -0.96 -1.16
CA SER A 82 4.93 -2.36 -1.34
C SER A 82 4.29 -2.65 -2.71
N ASN A 83 3.82 -1.62 -3.41
CA ASN A 83 2.96 -1.72 -4.60
C ASN A 83 1.69 -2.54 -4.36
N ASN A 84 1.20 -2.59 -3.12
CA ASN A 84 0.07 -3.42 -2.73
C ASN A 84 -0.94 -2.60 -1.93
N GLU A 85 -2.20 -2.58 -2.41
CA GLU A 85 -3.29 -1.84 -1.76
C GLU A 85 -3.51 -2.29 -0.30
N TYR A 86 -3.22 -3.56 0.02
CA TYR A 86 -3.35 -4.09 1.37
C TYR A 86 -2.42 -3.37 2.36
N TRP A 87 -1.20 -3.06 1.95
CA TRP A 87 -0.19 -2.41 2.79
C TRP A 87 -0.19 -0.88 2.72
N LEU A 88 -1.03 -0.29 1.88
CA LEU A 88 -1.00 1.14 1.55
C LEU A 88 -1.01 2.08 2.78
N GLU A 89 -1.84 1.79 3.78
CA GLU A 89 -1.89 2.58 5.03
C GLU A 89 -0.60 2.45 5.84
N ARG A 90 -0.03 1.25 5.90
CA ARG A 90 1.21 0.98 6.63
C ARG A 90 2.41 1.59 5.94
N ASP A 91 2.48 1.49 4.62
CA ASP A 91 3.53 2.14 3.83
C ASP A 91 3.51 3.65 4.06
N ALA A 92 2.34 4.27 4.01
CA ALA A 92 2.19 5.70 4.27
C ALA A 92 2.56 6.06 5.71
N LYS A 93 2.16 5.24 6.68
CA LYS A 93 2.52 5.45 8.09
C LYS A 93 4.03 5.36 8.30
N LEU A 94 4.70 4.36 7.73
CA LEU A 94 6.16 4.23 7.79
C LEU A 94 6.85 5.43 7.14
N ARG A 95 6.38 5.89 5.98
CA ARG A 95 6.91 7.10 5.33
C ARG A 95 6.78 8.32 6.21
N THR A 96 5.63 8.51 6.85
CA THR A 96 5.38 9.62 7.79
C THR A 96 6.29 9.53 9.00
N ASP A 97 6.35 8.38 9.67
CA ASP A 97 7.12 8.17 10.89
C ASP A 97 8.64 8.36 10.67
N PHE A 98 9.14 8.01 9.50
CA PHE A 98 10.57 8.15 9.14
C PHE A 98 10.88 9.37 8.25
N HIS A 99 9.93 10.27 8.04
CA HIS A 99 10.10 11.47 7.20
C HIS A 99 10.60 11.13 5.78
N ILE A 100 10.12 10.02 5.21
CA ILE A 100 10.34 9.65 3.82
C ILE A 100 9.33 10.42 2.98
N THR A 101 9.73 11.54 2.40
CA THR A 101 8.83 12.52 1.77
C THR A 101 8.38 12.13 0.36
N SER A 102 8.93 11.08 -0.21
CA SER A 102 8.50 10.52 -1.49
C SER A 102 7.31 9.56 -1.30
N GLY A 103 6.26 9.75 -2.07
CA GLY A 103 5.02 8.97 -1.96
C GLY A 103 4.00 9.57 -0.98
N PHE A 104 2.83 8.95 -0.91
CA PHE A 104 1.73 9.40 -0.07
C PHE A 104 2.04 9.22 1.41
N GLN A 105 1.68 10.23 2.21
CA GLN A 105 1.80 10.24 3.66
C GLN A 105 0.49 9.75 4.31
N THR A 106 0.50 9.53 5.62
CA THR A 106 -0.70 9.07 6.36
C THR A 106 -1.93 9.95 6.11
N GLU A 107 -1.74 11.26 6.02
CA GLU A 107 -2.83 12.22 5.77
C GLU A 107 -3.43 12.13 4.36
N ASP A 108 -2.68 11.59 3.40
CA ASP A 108 -3.16 11.43 2.02
C ASP A 108 -4.06 10.20 1.84
N ILE A 109 -3.91 9.21 2.71
CA ILE A 109 -4.54 7.89 2.54
C ILE A 109 -6.07 7.95 2.43
N PRO A 110 -6.81 8.75 3.21
CA PRO A 110 -8.26 8.78 3.11
C PRO A 110 -8.78 9.06 1.69
N ARG A 111 -8.13 9.98 0.97
CA ARG A 111 -8.56 10.38 -0.39
C ARG A 111 -8.18 9.39 -1.49
N ILE A 112 -7.31 8.42 -1.21
CA ILE A 112 -6.85 7.44 -2.22
C ILE A 112 -7.30 6.01 -1.92
N LYS A 113 -7.71 5.71 -0.70
CA LYS A 113 -8.10 4.36 -0.26
C LYS A 113 -9.59 4.23 0.02
N TYR A 114 -10.21 5.21 0.69
CA TYR A 114 -11.62 5.17 1.03
C TYR A 114 -12.47 5.66 -0.15
N LYS A 115 -13.33 4.78 -0.67
CA LYS A 115 -14.11 5.07 -1.89
C LYS A 115 -15.05 6.26 -1.73
N SER A 116 -15.63 6.46 -0.53
CA SER A 116 -16.44 7.63 -0.19
C SER A 116 -15.60 8.90 -0.24
N ARG A 117 -14.44 8.92 0.42
CA ARG A 117 -13.54 10.09 0.46
C ARG A 117 -12.97 10.43 -0.91
N MET A 118 -12.61 9.40 -1.69
CA MET A 118 -12.17 9.58 -3.07
C MET A 118 -13.23 10.31 -3.90
N LYS A 119 -14.50 9.93 -3.76
CA LYS A 119 -15.60 10.57 -4.49
C LYS A 119 -15.89 12.00 -4.04
N GLU A 120 -15.81 12.27 -2.72
CA GLU A 120 -15.88 13.63 -2.18
C GLU A 120 -14.78 14.53 -2.79
N PHE A 121 -13.56 13.98 -2.88
CA PHE A 121 -12.43 14.69 -3.47
C PHE A 121 -12.63 14.98 -4.96
N TYR A 122 -13.12 14.00 -5.74
CA TYR A 122 -13.44 14.21 -7.16
C TYR A 122 -14.52 15.28 -7.36
N GLN A 123 -15.56 15.26 -6.52
CA GLN A 123 -16.62 16.27 -6.57
C GLN A 123 -16.09 17.66 -6.26
N ALA A 124 -15.22 17.79 -5.24
CA ALA A 124 -14.62 19.08 -4.86
C ALA A 124 -13.78 19.72 -5.98
N VAL A 125 -13.21 18.92 -6.88
CA VAL A 125 -12.41 19.39 -8.04
C VAL A 125 -13.18 19.33 -9.36
N GLY A 126 -14.50 19.11 -9.32
CA GLY A 126 -15.38 19.13 -10.49
C GLY A 126 -15.29 17.89 -11.40
N ILE A 127 -14.70 16.79 -10.93
CA ILE A 127 -14.66 15.54 -11.69
C ILE A 127 -15.97 14.77 -11.49
N PRO A 128 -16.73 14.47 -12.56
CA PRO A 128 -17.98 13.74 -12.44
C PRO A 128 -17.75 12.29 -11.99
N THR A 129 -18.57 11.82 -11.05
CA THR A 129 -18.57 10.44 -10.58
C THR A 129 -19.97 9.86 -10.68
N ALA A 130 -20.07 8.52 -10.68
CA ALA A 130 -21.35 7.86 -10.49
C ALA A 130 -21.97 8.30 -9.15
N ARG A 131 -23.31 8.43 -9.12
CA ARG A 131 -24.04 8.69 -7.87
C ARG A 131 -23.71 7.63 -6.83
N TRP A 132 -23.58 8.02 -5.59
CA TRP A 132 -23.16 7.14 -4.50
C TRP A 132 -23.77 7.56 -3.17
N HIS A 133 -23.83 6.62 -2.24
CA HIS A 133 -24.29 6.83 -0.88
C HIS A 133 -23.45 5.96 0.07
N LEU A 134 -22.91 6.56 1.11
CA LEU A 134 -22.27 5.79 2.19
C LEU A 134 -23.37 5.21 3.06
N VAL A 135 -23.46 3.87 3.09
CA VAL A 135 -24.52 3.17 3.81
C VAL A 135 -24.29 3.28 5.31
N ASP A 136 -25.15 4.00 5.99
CA ASP A 136 -25.18 4.17 7.44
C ASP A 136 -26.35 3.39 8.09
N ASN A 137 -27.45 3.26 7.36
CA ASN A 137 -28.65 2.53 7.81
C ASN A 137 -29.50 2.06 6.62
N LYS A 138 -30.40 1.11 6.89
CA LYS A 138 -31.30 0.54 5.87
C LYS A 138 -32.23 1.57 5.23
N LYS A 139 -32.75 2.52 6.01
CA LYS A 139 -33.68 3.53 5.51
C LYS A 139 -33.01 4.45 4.49
N GLY A 140 -31.80 4.95 4.78
CA GLY A 140 -31.01 5.77 3.87
C GLY A 140 -30.65 5.03 2.59
N CYS A 141 -30.24 3.76 2.71
CA CYS A 141 -29.92 2.91 1.58
C CYS A 141 -31.14 2.73 0.64
N LEU A 142 -32.31 2.41 1.18
CA LEU A 142 -33.53 2.25 0.38
C LEU A 142 -34.01 3.56 -0.25
N ALA A 143 -33.85 4.70 0.43
CA ALA A 143 -34.16 6.02 -0.13
C ALA A 143 -33.25 6.31 -1.33
N PHE A 144 -31.95 6.07 -1.20
CA PHE A 144 -31.01 6.23 -2.29
C PHE A 144 -31.34 5.31 -3.49
N ILE A 145 -31.64 4.03 -3.25
CA ILE A 145 -32.03 3.11 -4.33
C ILE A 145 -33.31 3.60 -5.05
N LYS A 146 -34.29 4.12 -4.30
CA LYS A 146 -35.50 4.68 -4.90
C LYS A 146 -35.23 5.88 -5.80
N GLU A 147 -34.24 6.69 -5.42
CA GLU A 147 -33.82 7.87 -6.21
C GLU A 147 -33.07 7.49 -7.48
N VAL A 148 -32.13 6.56 -7.37
CA VAL A 148 -31.20 6.26 -8.49
C VAL A 148 -31.69 5.13 -9.38
N GLY A 149 -32.58 4.25 -8.90
CA GLY A 149 -33.06 3.06 -9.60
C GLY A 149 -32.11 1.86 -9.51
N TRP A 150 -32.54 0.75 -10.08
CA TRP A 150 -31.76 -0.49 -10.20
C TRP A 150 -31.08 -0.58 -11.57
N PRO A 151 -29.94 -1.31 -11.69
CA PRO A 151 -29.19 -1.99 -10.65
C PRO A 151 -28.30 -1.04 -9.82
N VAL A 152 -27.99 -1.44 -8.58
CA VAL A 152 -26.98 -0.76 -7.73
C VAL A 152 -25.85 -1.72 -7.38
N VAL A 153 -24.65 -1.18 -7.15
CA VAL A 153 -23.47 -1.95 -6.74
C VAL A 153 -23.10 -1.55 -5.31
N VAL A 154 -22.94 -2.55 -4.43
CA VAL A 154 -22.48 -2.35 -3.06
C VAL A 154 -21.01 -2.75 -2.99
N LYS A 155 -20.19 -1.92 -2.36
CA LYS A 155 -18.74 -2.17 -2.19
C LYS A 155 -18.33 -1.78 -0.78
N PRO A 156 -17.35 -2.48 -0.16
CA PRO A 156 -16.71 -1.99 1.05
C PRO A 156 -16.10 -0.62 0.79
N ASP A 157 -16.22 0.31 1.75
CA ASP A 157 -15.63 1.64 1.63
C ASP A 157 -14.09 1.55 1.67
N ASN A 158 -13.58 0.74 2.61
CA ASN A 158 -12.16 0.43 2.75
C ASN A 158 -11.96 -1.08 2.53
N GLY A 159 -11.62 -1.50 1.33
CA GLY A 159 -11.40 -2.92 1.05
C GLY A 159 -10.71 -3.14 -0.29
N VAL A 160 -9.91 -4.21 -0.34
CA VAL A 160 -9.24 -4.69 -1.55
C VAL A 160 -10.21 -5.60 -2.30
N GLY A 161 -10.53 -5.22 -3.54
CA GLY A 161 -11.38 -6.02 -4.41
C GLY A 161 -12.89 -5.88 -4.16
N VAL A 162 -13.68 -6.72 -4.81
CA VAL A 162 -15.12 -6.86 -4.63
C VAL A 162 -15.33 -7.99 -3.63
N SER A 163 -15.92 -7.71 -2.46
CA SER A 163 -16.41 -8.80 -1.62
C SER A 163 -17.58 -9.46 -2.35
N ILE A 164 -17.40 -10.72 -2.70
CA ILE A 164 -18.49 -11.59 -3.13
C ILE A 164 -19.24 -11.91 -1.85
N GLY A 165 -20.39 -11.27 -1.64
CA GLY A 165 -21.34 -11.63 -0.61
C GLY A 165 -22.21 -12.77 -1.09
#